data_d4bf715396540c2c99248178ed8dab4b
#
_entry.id   d4bf715396540c2c99248178ed8dab4b
#
_cell.length_a   1.000
_cell.length_b   1.000
_cell.length_c   1.000
_cell.angle_alpha   90.00
_cell.angle_beta   90.00
_cell.angle_gamma   90.00
#
_symmetry.space_group_name_H-M   'P 1'
#
loop_
_entity.id
_entity.type
_entity.pdbx_description
1 polymer ?
#
loop_
_entity_poly.entity_id
_entity_poly.type
_entity_poly.pdbx_seq_one_letter_code
_entity_poly.pdbx_strand_id
1 'polypeptide(L)'
;VIVKGDVLKDMVATFERNFAYFIKVKESRGIFNTNIYWEATRSLVDKTGNVQMRHVTDERLNQNVRQLADKKMDLKYEAAKCRFFQNRPRFDETYIEQAYLKSIKSAKKEVLIANAYFVASRAFVETVKDAARKCVKVIILTNSPETNDLPMLSIVGRDYYDDILVVNDEPAVRSCPAGGVQIWEWQGRRSNATEQTEGTIHAKYAVFDRRVSIVGSYNMDPRSRNLNAETAIVFENEDLSSQLADMFYKNDLDFSRQITLEDTKRFVESEDAVYQFQKEFGILLEDVL
;
A
#
# COMPACT_ATOMS: atom_id res chain seq x y z
N VAL A 1 -1.68 -3.17 13.04
CA VAL A 1 -0.46 -3.49 13.83
C VAL A 1 -0.35 -2.49 14.97
N ILE A 2 -0.19 -2.98 16.19
CA ILE A 2 0.09 -2.17 17.37
C ILE A 2 1.52 -2.49 17.80
N VAL A 3 2.32 -1.45 17.99
CA VAL A 3 3.74 -1.58 18.33
C VAL A 3 4.05 -0.94 19.67
N LYS A 4 5.05 -1.47 20.36
CA LYS A 4 5.63 -0.89 21.58
C LYS A 4 7.14 -1.15 21.61
N GLY A 5 7.86 -0.47 22.50
CA GLY A 5 9.30 -0.62 22.64
C GLY A 5 10.10 0.42 21.87
N ASP A 6 11.36 0.12 21.60
CA ASP A 6 12.32 1.12 21.07
C ASP A 6 11.96 1.69 19.70
N VAL A 7 11.24 0.94 18.86
CA VAL A 7 10.78 1.43 17.55
C VAL A 7 9.89 2.68 17.67
N LEU A 8 9.20 2.87 18.81
CA LEU A 8 8.41 4.09 19.07
C LEU A 8 9.27 5.33 19.15
N LYS A 9 10.51 5.23 19.61
CA LYS A 9 11.44 6.37 19.67
C LYS A 9 11.71 6.93 18.28
N ASP A 10 11.93 6.03 17.30
CA ASP A 10 12.15 6.42 15.91
C ASP A 10 10.89 7.05 15.30
N MET A 11 9.71 6.49 15.62
CA MET A 11 8.43 7.03 15.15
C MET A 11 8.17 8.42 15.71
N VAL A 12 8.35 8.62 17.03
CA VAL A 12 8.17 9.92 17.69
C VAL A 12 9.16 10.94 17.15
N ALA A 13 10.45 10.61 17.08
CA ALA A 13 11.48 11.50 16.53
C ALA A 13 11.19 11.90 15.08
N THR A 14 10.63 10.98 14.29
CA THR A 14 10.21 11.26 12.92
C THR A 14 9.04 12.21 12.87
N PHE A 15 8.02 11.99 13.73
CA PHE A 15 6.87 12.88 13.85
C PHE A 15 7.32 14.30 14.25
N GLU A 16 8.12 14.44 15.30
CA GLU A 16 8.60 15.74 15.80
C GLU A 16 9.40 16.49 14.73
N ARG A 17 10.30 15.78 14.02
CA ARG A 17 11.08 16.38 12.92
C ARG A 17 10.18 16.85 11.79
N ASN A 18 9.20 16.09 11.39
CA ASN A 18 8.25 16.44 10.33
C ASN A 18 7.38 17.62 10.78
N PHE A 19 6.91 17.60 12.02
CA PHE A 19 6.10 18.68 12.57
C PHE A 19 6.88 20.02 12.60
N ALA A 20 8.12 19.98 13.09
CA ALA A 20 9.01 21.13 13.07
C ALA A 20 9.27 21.66 11.64
N TYR A 21 9.44 20.74 10.69
CA TYR A 21 9.59 21.11 9.27
C TYR A 21 8.33 21.80 8.73
N PHE A 22 7.14 21.28 9.02
CA PHE A 22 5.89 21.90 8.57
C PHE A 22 5.68 23.30 9.17
N ILE A 23 5.99 23.49 10.45
CA ILE A 23 5.94 24.81 11.08
C ILE A 23 6.89 25.77 10.37
N LYS A 24 8.15 25.37 10.16
CA LYS A 24 9.14 26.19 9.47
C LYS A 24 8.72 26.54 8.03
N VAL A 25 8.14 25.60 7.30
CA VAL A 25 7.63 25.83 5.95
C VAL A 25 6.44 26.79 5.98
N LYS A 26 5.54 26.65 6.95
CA LYS A 26 4.42 27.57 7.16
C LYS A 26 4.92 29.00 7.42
N GLU A 27 5.91 29.16 8.25
CA GLU A 27 6.50 30.48 8.60
C GLU A 27 7.26 31.12 7.42
N SER A 28 7.94 30.29 6.61
CA SER A 28 8.75 30.79 5.46
C SER A 28 7.94 31.11 4.21
N ARG A 29 6.73 30.60 4.09
CA ARG A 29 5.85 30.83 2.95
C ARG A 29 4.96 32.03 3.20
N GLY A 30 5.31 33.18 2.62
CA GLY A 30 4.48 34.38 2.68
C GLY A 30 3.09 34.24 2.08
N ILE A 31 2.32 35.28 2.09
CA ILE A 31 0.86 35.40 1.85
C ILE A 31 0.31 34.59 0.63
N PHE A 32 1.11 34.37 -0.40
CA PHE A 32 0.65 33.70 -1.63
C PHE A 32 0.46 32.18 -1.53
N ASN A 33 0.91 31.53 -0.48
CA ASN A 33 0.82 30.07 -0.33
C ASN A 33 -0.13 29.64 0.79
N THR A 34 -0.92 30.58 1.28
CA THR A 34 -1.80 30.37 2.43
C THR A 34 -3.13 29.69 2.07
N ASN A 35 -3.59 29.75 0.81
CA ASN A 35 -4.97 29.37 0.51
C ASN A 35 -5.26 27.87 0.63
N ILE A 36 -4.38 27.01 0.18
CA ILE A 36 -4.64 25.54 0.23
C ILE A 36 -4.45 24.99 1.64
N TYR A 37 -3.46 25.49 2.37
CA TYR A 37 -3.22 25.09 3.77
C TYR A 37 -4.16 25.81 4.75
N TRP A 38 -4.61 27.03 4.44
CA TRP A 38 -5.54 27.76 5.28
C TRP A 38 -6.93 27.17 5.30
N GLU A 39 -7.44 26.61 4.22
CA GLU A 39 -8.74 25.95 4.25
C GLU A 39 -8.73 24.68 5.09
N ALA A 40 -7.68 23.89 5.02
CA ALA A 40 -7.53 22.70 5.86
C ALA A 40 -7.28 23.07 7.35
N THR A 41 -6.57 24.19 7.63
CA THR A 41 -6.25 24.62 9.00
C THR A 41 -7.15 25.74 9.51
N ARG A 42 -7.88 26.44 8.66
CA ARG A 42 -8.80 27.53 9.03
C ARG A 42 -9.90 27.10 9.99
N SER A 43 -10.19 25.84 10.01
CA SER A 43 -11.10 25.24 10.98
C SER A 43 -10.43 24.88 12.31
N LEU A 44 -9.12 25.00 12.41
CA LEU A 44 -8.31 24.60 13.56
C LEU A 44 -7.74 25.80 14.32
N VAL A 45 -7.77 27.01 13.71
CA VAL A 45 -7.22 28.22 14.33
C VAL A 45 -8.31 29.24 14.46
N ASP A 46 -8.56 29.72 15.66
CA ASP A 46 -9.52 30.80 15.90
C ASP A 46 -8.96 32.18 15.46
N LYS A 47 -9.79 33.21 15.54
CA LYS A 47 -9.41 34.58 15.15
C LYS A 47 -8.27 35.19 15.99
N THR A 48 -7.91 34.53 17.08
CA THR A 48 -6.84 34.97 18.00
C THR A 48 -5.55 34.20 17.76
N GLY A 49 -5.54 33.27 16.81
CA GLY A 49 -4.38 32.44 16.49
C GLY A 49 -4.23 31.19 17.37
N ASN A 50 -5.17 30.94 18.27
CA ASN A 50 -5.18 29.71 19.05
C ASN A 50 -5.70 28.54 18.20
N VAL A 51 -5.01 27.42 18.28
CA VAL A 51 -5.44 26.18 17.63
C VAL A 51 -6.70 25.68 18.34
N GLN A 52 -7.86 25.97 17.75
CA GLN A 52 -9.05 25.26 18.09
C GLN A 52 -9.04 23.95 17.31
N MET A 53 -8.65 22.88 17.96
CA MET A 53 -9.06 21.56 17.45
C MET A 53 -10.57 21.58 17.37
N ARG A 54 -11.13 21.55 16.16
CA ARG A 54 -12.56 21.38 15.96
C ARG A 54 -12.93 20.10 16.67
N HIS A 55 -13.49 20.31 17.81
CA HIS A 55 -14.18 19.40 18.67
C HIS A 55 -14.61 18.05 18.06
N VAL A 56 -13.67 17.16 17.87
CA VAL A 56 -13.78 16.01 18.73
C VAL A 56 -13.44 16.59 20.10
N THR A 57 -14.42 16.93 20.91
CA THR A 57 -14.19 17.41 22.26
C THR A 57 -13.14 16.50 22.84
N ASP A 58 -12.11 17.02 23.50
CA ASP A 58 -11.11 16.21 24.20
C ASP A 58 -11.79 15.11 25.00
N GLU A 59 -12.99 15.35 25.49
CA GLU A 59 -13.88 14.39 26.13
C GLU A 59 -14.30 13.22 25.22
N ARG A 60 -14.68 13.45 23.97
CA ARG A 60 -15.12 12.37 23.07
C ARG A 60 -13.95 11.56 22.55
N LEU A 61 -12.81 12.21 22.28
CA LEU A 61 -11.56 11.53 21.97
C LEU A 61 -11.08 10.73 23.19
N ASN A 62 -11.08 11.33 24.37
CA ASN A 62 -10.73 10.69 25.63
C ASN A 62 -11.69 9.55 26.00
N GLN A 63 -12.98 9.69 25.75
CA GLN A 63 -13.97 8.60 25.92
C GLN A 63 -13.71 7.47 24.94
N ASN A 64 -13.43 7.76 23.67
CA ASN A 64 -13.09 6.74 22.67
C ASN A 64 -11.76 6.06 22.99
N VAL A 65 -10.74 6.82 23.41
CA VAL A 65 -9.44 6.28 23.83
C VAL A 65 -9.60 5.45 25.12
N ARG A 66 -10.40 5.91 26.09
CA ARG A 66 -10.71 5.15 27.31
C ARG A 66 -11.51 3.89 26.98
N GLN A 67 -12.52 3.97 26.12
CA GLN A 67 -13.28 2.79 25.67
C GLN A 67 -12.42 1.78 24.91
N LEU A 68 -11.42 2.23 24.15
CA LEU A 68 -10.43 1.37 23.52
C LEU A 68 -9.44 0.79 24.52
N ALA A 69 -9.07 1.57 25.57
CA ALA A 69 -8.20 1.11 26.65
C ALA A 69 -8.93 0.18 27.63
N ASP A 70 -10.22 0.46 27.91
CA ASP A 70 -11.08 -0.33 28.79
C ASP A 70 -11.62 -1.59 28.12
N LYS A 71 -11.76 -1.62 26.78
CA LYS A 71 -11.75 -2.88 26.05
C LYS A 71 -10.40 -3.51 26.31
N LYS A 72 -10.35 -4.41 27.30
CA LYS A 72 -9.28 -5.40 27.45
C LYS A 72 -9.20 -6.19 26.16
N MET A 73 -8.63 -5.60 25.12
CA MET A 73 -8.14 -6.37 23.99
C MET A 73 -7.01 -7.19 24.59
N ASP A 74 -7.21 -8.48 24.65
CA ASP A 74 -6.18 -9.43 25.06
C ASP A 74 -5.15 -9.46 23.92
N LEU A 75 -4.41 -8.35 23.81
CA LEU A 75 -3.41 -8.14 22.77
C LEU A 75 -2.20 -8.98 23.16
N LYS A 76 -2.06 -10.10 22.50
CA LYS A 76 -0.81 -10.84 22.54
C LYS A 76 0.23 -10.01 21.80
N TYR A 77 1.25 -9.59 22.52
CA TYR A 77 2.42 -8.94 21.95
C TYR A 77 3.48 -9.99 21.70
N GLU A 78 3.92 -10.08 20.44
CA GLU A 78 5.02 -10.94 20.06
C GLU A 78 6.29 -10.11 19.90
N ALA A 79 7.42 -10.65 20.38
CA ALA A 79 8.71 -10.02 20.19
C ALA A 79 9.14 -10.12 18.73
N ALA A 80 9.46 -9.00 18.13
CA ALA A 80 9.88 -8.94 16.73
C ALA A 80 11.07 -7.99 16.56
N LYS A 81 11.98 -8.31 15.64
CA LYS A 81 12.94 -7.33 15.16
C LYS A 81 12.22 -6.38 14.22
N CYS A 82 12.09 -5.12 14.63
CA CYS A 82 11.37 -4.12 13.86
C CYS A 82 12.29 -3.01 13.38
N ARG A 83 11.98 -2.48 12.19
CA ARG A 83 12.52 -1.21 11.71
C ARG A 83 11.39 -0.33 11.21
N PHE A 84 11.46 0.93 11.58
CA PHE A 84 10.60 1.98 11.04
C PHE A 84 11.33 2.67 9.89
N PHE A 85 10.61 2.87 8.78
CA PHE A 85 11.09 3.59 7.61
C PHE A 85 10.16 4.75 7.30
N GLN A 86 10.74 5.84 6.84
CA GLN A 86 10.05 6.94 6.22
C GLN A 86 10.62 7.17 4.83
N ASN A 87 9.73 7.41 3.86
CA ASN A 87 10.07 7.97 2.56
C ASN A 87 9.66 9.42 2.53
N ARG A 88 10.55 10.27 2.04
CA ARG A 88 10.27 11.66 1.65
C ARG A 88 10.96 11.89 0.31
N PRO A 89 10.29 11.61 -0.82
CA PRO A 89 10.91 11.61 -2.14
C PRO A 89 11.61 12.93 -2.47
N ARG A 90 11.05 14.07 -2.00
CA ARG A 90 11.66 15.40 -2.17
C ARG A 90 13.00 15.58 -1.46
N PHE A 91 13.40 14.61 -0.64
CA PHE A 91 14.68 14.53 0.06
C PHE A 91 15.48 13.30 -0.36
N ASP A 92 15.16 12.71 -1.52
CA ASP A 92 15.78 11.50 -2.08
C ASP A 92 15.68 10.27 -1.16
N GLU A 93 14.67 10.23 -0.28
CA GLU A 93 14.43 9.10 0.60
C GLU A 93 13.48 8.11 -0.06
N THR A 94 14.02 6.98 -0.52
CA THR A 94 13.29 5.88 -1.20
C THR A 94 13.42 4.55 -0.46
N TYR A 95 13.56 4.60 0.87
CA TYR A 95 13.90 3.44 1.69
C TYR A 95 12.83 2.34 1.68
N ILE A 96 11.54 2.71 1.58
CA ILE A 96 10.44 1.74 1.61
C ILE A 96 10.44 0.91 0.34
N GLU A 97 10.52 1.53 -0.85
CA GLU A 97 10.65 0.78 -2.10
C GLU A 97 11.86 -0.14 -2.09
N GLN A 98 13.01 0.36 -1.61
CA GLN A 98 14.21 -0.47 -1.47
C GLN A 98 14.01 -1.64 -0.50
N ALA A 99 13.23 -1.45 0.58
CA ALA A 99 12.90 -2.53 1.50
C ALA A 99 12.05 -3.61 0.80
N TYR A 100 11.05 -3.22 0.00
CA TYR A 100 10.28 -4.16 -0.83
C TYR A 100 11.18 -4.92 -1.80
N LEU A 101 11.97 -4.21 -2.62
CA LEU A 101 12.84 -4.84 -3.62
C LEU A 101 13.84 -5.80 -3.00
N LYS A 102 14.46 -5.43 -1.87
CA LYS A 102 15.41 -6.29 -1.15
C LYS A 102 14.72 -7.52 -0.56
N SER A 103 13.52 -7.35 0.00
CA SER A 103 12.76 -8.46 0.58
C SER A 103 12.31 -9.45 -0.49
N ILE A 104 11.83 -8.97 -1.66
CA ILE A 104 11.48 -9.82 -2.81
C ILE A 104 12.72 -10.60 -3.29
N LYS A 105 13.86 -9.91 -3.47
CA LYS A 105 15.13 -10.56 -3.91
C LYS A 105 15.64 -11.63 -2.94
N SER A 106 15.34 -11.48 -1.66
CA SER A 106 15.78 -12.39 -0.60
C SER A 106 14.83 -13.56 -0.37
N ALA A 107 13.60 -13.48 -0.82
CA ALA A 107 12.60 -14.51 -0.67
C ALA A 107 13.01 -15.82 -1.35
N LYS A 108 12.61 -16.95 -0.75
CA LYS A 108 12.96 -18.31 -1.21
C LYS A 108 11.76 -19.17 -1.54
N LYS A 109 10.59 -18.82 -1.01
CA LYS A 109 9.36 -19.62 -1.13
C LYS A 109 8.21 -18.82 -1.70
N GLU A 110 7.81 -17.76 -1.00
CA GLU A 110 6.65 -16.97 -1.40
C GLU A 110 6.79 -15.49 -1.06
N VAL A 111 6.14 -14.67 -1.87
CA VAL A 111 5.94 -13.24 -1.68
C VAL A 111 4.45 -12.95 -1.84
N LEU A 112 3.83 -12.39 -0.82
CA LEU A 112 2.43 -11.97 -0.83
C LEU A 112 2.38 -10.46 -0.67
N ILE A 113 1.70 -9.77 -1.57
CA ILE A 113 1.60 -8.31 -1.57
C ILE A 113 0.13 -7.92 -1.69
N ALA A 114 -0.39 -7.20 -0.71
CA ALA A 114 -1.68 -6.53 -0.77
C ALA A 114 -1.46 -5.03 -0.84
N ASN A 115 -1.88 -4.42 -1.93
CA ASN A 115 -1.66 -2.99 -2.15
C ASN A 115 -2.86 -2.34 -2.85
N ALA A 116 -3.36 -1.26 -2.28
CA ALA A 116 -4.58 -0.61 -2.75
C ALA A 116 -4.45 -0.07 -4.18
N TYR A 117 -3.29 0.50 -4.51
CA TYR A 117 -2.97 1.07 -5.81
C TYR A 117 -1.70 0.45 -6.35
N PHE A 118 -1.79 -0.11 -7.54
CA PHE A 118 -0.69 -0.86 -8.13
C PHE A 118 -0.39 -0.37 -9.54
N VAL A 119 0.56 0.55 -9.64
CA VAL A 119 1.18 1.03 -10.88
C VAL A 119 2.68 0.82 -10.71
N ALA A 120 3.14 -0.36 -11.10
CA ALA A 120 4.45 -0.87 -10.72
C ALA A 120 5.61 -0.10 -11.36
N SER A 121 6.69 0.14 -10.61
CA SER A 121 7.94 0.60 -11.21
C SER A 121 8.60 -0.52 -12.01
N ARG A 122 9.35 -0.15 -13.04
CA ARG A 122 10.13 -1.12 -13.82
C ARG A 122 11.06 -1.96 -12.94
N ALA A 123 11.67 -1.34 -11.93
CA ALA A 123 12.53 -2.04 -10.97
C ALA A 123 11.76 -3.10 -10.17
N PHE A 124 10.50 -2.81 -9.83
CA PHE A 124 9.62 -3.76 -9.16
C PHE A 124 9.25 -4.92 -10.10
N VAL A 125 8.80 -4.62 -11.31
CA VAL A 125 8.44 -5.63 -12.33
C VAL A 125 9.59 -6.61 -12.53
N GLU A 126 10.79 -6.12 -12.84
CA GLU A 126 11.96 -6.98 -13.04
C GLU A 126 12.32 -7.79 -11.79
N THR A 127 12.18 -7.21 -10.59
CA THR A 127 12.48 -7.91 -9.34
C THR A 127 11.49 -9.05 -9.09
N VAL A 128 10.21 -8.87 -9.41
CA VAL A 128 9.17 -9.90 -9.31
C VAL A 128 9.42 -11.03 -10.33
N LYS A 129 9.75 -10.69 -11.58
CA LYS A 129 10.09 -11.67 -12.64
C LYS A 129 11.32 -12.49 -12.23
N ASP A 130 12.35 -11.85 -11.68
CA ASP A 130 13.54 -12.54 -11.19
C ASP A 130 13.26 -13.46 -10.01
N ALA A 131 12.34 -13.11 -9.12
CA ALA A 131 11.91 -13.99 -8.04
C ALA A 131 11.17 -15.22 -8.60
N ALA A 132 10.26 -15.03 -9.57
CA ALA A 132 9.57 -16.13 -10.24
C ALA A 132 10.55 -17.11 -10.94
N ARG A 133 11.56 -16.58 -11.65
CA ARG A 133 12.64 -17.40 -12.27
C ARG A 133 13.43 -18.24 -11.26
N LYS A 134 13.43 -17.85 -9.99
CA LYS A 134 14.04 -18.58 -8.87
C LYS A 134 13.04 -19.50 -8.15
N CYS A 135 11.91 -19.79 -8.77
CA CYS A 135 10.83 -20.60 -8.23
C CYS A 135 10.17 -20.01 -6.96
N VAL A 136 10.27 -18.72 -6.74
CA VAL A 136 9.50 -18.03 -5.69
C VAL A 136 8.09 -17.78 -6.20
N LYS A 137 7.08 -18.19 -5.44
CA LYS A 137 5.68 -17.87 -5.72
C LYS A 137 5.42 -16.41 -5.36
N VAL A 138 4.93 -15.61 -6.30
CA VAL A 138 4.57 -14.21 -6.04
C VAL A 138 3.08 -14.03 -6.28
N ILE A 139 2.37 -13.50 -5.28
CA ILE A 139 0.96 -13.13 -5.41
C ILE A 139 0.80 -11.65 -5.10
N ILE A 140 0.23 -10.93 -6.03
CA ILE A 140 -0.08 -9.50 -5.93
C ILE A 140 -1.60 -9.34 -5.92
N LEU A 141 -2.12 -8.68 -4.91
CA LEU A 141 -3.52 -8.33 -4.78
C LEU A 141 -3.67 -6.81 -4.78
N THR A 142 -4.56 -6.31 -5.63
CA THR A 142 -4.90 -4.89 -5.73
C THR A 142 -6.39 -4.70 -6.00
N ASN A 143 -6.86 -3.45 -6.07
CA ASN A 143 -8.26 -3.18 -6.42
C ASN A 143 -8.52 -3.38 -7.92
N SER A 144 -9.71 -3.85 -8.25
CA SER A 144 -10.26 -3.72 -9.59
C SER A 144 -10.70 -2.26 -9.85
N PRO A 145 -10.94 -1.84 -11.10
CA PRO A 145 -11.51 -0.51 -11.37
C PRO A 145 -12.85 -0.27 -10.66
N GLU A 146 -13.66 -1.32 -10.52
CA GLU A 146 -14.99 -1.25 -9.92
C GLU A 146 -14.96 -1.03 -8.39
N THR A 147 -13.87 -1.44 -7.74
CA THR A 147 -13.70 -1.34 -6.29
C THR A 147 -12.72 -0.24 -5.87
N ASN A 148 -12.04 0.37 -6.82
CA ASN A 148 -11.08 1.44 -6.56
C ASN A 148 -11.81 2.78 -6.43
N ASP A 149 -11.50 3.55 -5.41
CA ASP A 149 -11.94 4.94 -5.25
C ASP A 149 -11.35 5.88 -6.33
N LEU A 150 -10.27 5.45 -6.99
CA LEU A 150 -9.68 6.06 -8.18
C LEU A 150 -9.59 5.00 -9.31
N PRO A 151 -10.68 4.68 -10.02
CA PRO A 151 -10.72 3.61 -11.02
C PRO A 151 -9.62 3.70 -12.07
N MET A 152 -9.26 4.91 -12.47
CA MET A 152 -8.20 5.20 -13.43
C MET A 152 -6.84 4.60 -13.02
N LEU A 153 -6.51 4.59 -11.71
CA LEU A 153 -5.27 3.96 -11.23
C LEU A 153 -5.24 2.46 -11.49
N SER A 154 -6.35 1.77 -11.29
CA SER A 154 -6.44 0.34 -11.60
C SER A 154 -6.34 0.09 -13.10
N ILE A 155 -6.94 0.97 -13.92
CA ILE A 155 -6.87 0.85 -15.39
C ILE A 155 -5.44 1.03 -15.90
N VAL A 156 -4.72 2.06 -15.43
CA VAL A 156 -3.29 2.25 -15.75
C VAL A 156 -2.45 1.10 -15.22
N GLY A 157 -2.73 0.63 -14.02
CA GLY A 157 -2.03 -0.52 -13.43
C GLY A 157 -2.14 -1.79 -14.27
N ARG A 158 -3.27 -2.01 -14.97
CA ARG A 158 -3.49 -3.15 -15.86
C ARG A 158 -2.52 -3.20 -17.04
N ASP A 159 -1.95 -2.07 -17.46
CA ASP A 159 -0.95 -2.04 -18.54
C ASP A 159 0.38 -2.73 -18.15
N TYR A 160 0.64 -2.89 -16.85
CA TYR A 160 1.81 -3.60 -16.34
C TYR A 160 1.57 -5.11 -16.13
N TYR A 161 0.31 -5.57 -16.15
CA TYR A 161 0.00 -6.96 -15.82
C TYR A 161 0.54 -7.94 -16.86
N ASP A 162 0.45 -7.59 -18.16
CA ASP A 162 0.96 -8.41 -19.22
C ASP A 162 2.47 -8.64 -19.09
N ASP A 163 3.23 -7.55 -18.93
CA ASP A 163 4.69 -7.62 -18.74
C ASP A 163 5.09 -8.45 -17.51
N ILE A 164 4.30 -8.41 -16.43
CA ILE A 164 4.54 -9.21 -15.24
C ILE A 164 4.19 -10.69 -15.49
N LEU A 165 2.99 -10.96 -16.02
CA LEU A 165 2.46 -12.31 -16.12
C LEU A 165 3.12 -13.16 -17.19
N VAL A 166 3.69 -12.54 -18.25
CA VAL A 166 4.39 -13.24 -19.34
C VAL A 166 5.57 -14.08 -18.84
N VAL A 167 6.16 -13.74 -17.68
CA VAL A 167 7.24 -14.53 -17.08
C VAL A 167 6.82 -15.98 -16.79
N ASN A 168 5.53 -16.22 -16.56
CA ASN A 168 5.00 -17.57 -16.30
C ASN A 168 5.15 -18.48 -17.53
N ASP A 169 5.30 -17.93 -18.72
CA ASP A 169 5.51 -18.68 -19.96
C ASP A 169 6.98 -19.06 -20.19
N GLU A 170 7.90 -18.49 -19.43
CA GLU A 170 9.31 -18.85 -19.51
C GLU A 170 9.55 -20.30 -19.03
N PRO A 171 10.37 -21.09 -19.75
CA PRO A 171 10.65 -22.48 -19.39
C PRO A 171 11.16 -22.66 -17.95
N ALA A 172 11.96 -21.68 -17.47
CA ALA A 172 12.49 -21.68 -16.11
C ALA A 172 11.36 -21.61 -15.07
N VAL A 173 10.32 -20.81 -15.30
CA VAL A 173 9.19 -20.64 -14.39
C VAL A 173 8.20 -21.80 -14.50
N ARG A 174 7.92 -22.27 -15.74
CA ARG A 174 7.06 -23.42 -15.99
C ARG A 174 7.55 -24.70 -15.31
N SER A 175 8.86 -24.84 -15.14
CA SER A 175 9.46 -26.00 -14.46
C SER A 175 9.37 -25.93 -12.92
N CYS A 176 8.94 -24.81 -12.35
CA CYS A 176 8.86 -24.63 -10.91
C CYS A 176 7.57 -25.28 -10.35
N PRO A 177 7.66 -26.14 -9.30
CA PRO A 177 6.48 -26.84 -8.76
C PRO A 177 5.41 -25.90 -8.19
N ALA A 178 5.80 -24.74 -7.69
CA ALA A 178 4.89 -23.78 -7.05
C ALA A 178 5.26 -22.31 -7.36
N GLY A 179 6.16 -22.10 -8.32
CA GLY A 179 6.62 -20.75 -8.70
C GLY A 179 5.63 -20.02 -9.60
N GLY A 180 6.08 -18.84 -10.03
CA GLY A 180 5.32 -17.99 -10.93
C GLY A 180 4.66 -16.81 -10.23
N VAL A 181 4.07 -15.94 -11.04
CA VAL A 181 3.41 -14.72 -10.57
C VAL A 181 1.90 -14.84 -10.77
N GLN A 182 1.15 -14.44 -9.78
CA GLN A 182 -0.30 -14.30 -9.84
C GLN A 182 -0.66 -12.85 -9.51
N ILE A 183 -1.59 -12.29 -10.27
CA ILE A 183 -2.20 -10.99 -9.98
C ILE A 183 -3.68 -11.25 -9.71
N TRP A 184 -4.17 -10.66 -8.64
CA TRP A 184 -5.55 -10.77 -8.21
C TRP A 184 -6.14 -9.37 -8.04
N GLU A 185 -7.35 -9.19 -8.53
CA GLU A 185 -8.12 -7.97 -8.34
C GLU A 185 -9.24 -8.19 -7.33
N TRP A 186 -9.28 -7.35 -6.31
CA TRP A 186 -10.35 -7.28 -5.32
C TRP A 186 -11.68 -6.94 -6.00
N GLN A 187 -12.70 -7.75 -5.75
CA GLN A 187 -14.02 -7.61 -6.34
C GLN A 187 -15.08 -7.12 -5.33
N GLY A 188 -14.70 -7.01 -4.05
CA GLY A 188 -15.65 -6.67 -2.98
C GLY A 188 -16.72 -7.74 -2.73
N ARG A 189 -16.58 -8.95 -3.30
CA ARG A 189 -17.53 -10.06 -3.14
C ARG A 189 -16.82 -11.40 -3.27
N ARG A 190 -17.32 -12.40 -2.59
CA ARG A 190 -16.88 -13.78 -2.82
C ARG A 190 -17.35 -14.25 -4.19
N SER A 191 -16.54 -15.04 -4.88
CA SER A 191 -16.84 -15.58 -6.21
C SER A 191 -18.18 -16.32 -6.29
N ASN A 192 -18.66 -16.90 -5.18
CA ASN A 192 -19.89 -17.68 -5.07
C ASN A 192 -20.99 -16.97 -4.24
N ALA A 193 -20.80 -15.73 -3.82
CA ALA A 193 -21.77 -15.02 -2.99
C ALA A 193 -22.65 -14.11 -3.84
N THR A 194 -23.95 -14.10 -3.51
CA THR A 194 -24.92 -13.15 -4.06
C THR A 194 -24.85 -11.78 -3.39
N GLU A 195 -24.23 -11.71 -2.20
CA GLU A 195 -24.06 -10.47 -1.46
C GLU A 195 -22.76 -9.80 -1.88
N GLN A 196 -22.88 -8.57 -2.36
CA GLN A 196 -21.77 -7.69 -2.66
C GLN A 196 -21.34 -7.01 -1.35
N THR A 197 -20.09 -7.22 -0.94
CA THR A 197 -19.49 -6.35 0.08
C THR A 197 -19.04 -5.08 -0.60
N GLU A 198 -19.69 -3.97 -0.27
CA GLU A 198 -19.27 -2.66 -0.75
C GLU A 198 -17.94 -2.29 -0.08
N GLY A 199 -17.04 -1.73 -0.86
CA GLY A 199 -15.79 -1.18 -0.34
C GLY A 199 -14.54 -1.52 -1.14
N THR A 200 -13.57 -0.66 -1.00
CA THR A 200 -12.23 -0.80 -1.55
C THR A 200 -11.32 -1.49 -0.54
N ILE A 201 -10.40 -2.30 -1.01
CA ILE A 201 -9.25 -2.70 -0.18
C ILE A 201 -8.31 -1.49 -0.06
N HIS A 202 -7.95 -1.10 1.16
CA HIS A 202 -6.99 -0.02 1.39
C HIS A 202 -5.72 -0.51 2.09
N ALA A 203 -5.39 -1.79 1.87
CA ALA A 203 -4.23 -2.46 2.42
C ALA A 203 -2.92 -1.98 1.76
N LYS A 204 -1.84 -1.91 2.53
CA LYS A 204 -0.47 -1.72 2.08
C LYS A 204 0.42 -2.58 2.97
N TYR A 205 0.44 -3.87 2.68
CA TYR A 205 1.31 -4.79 3.38
C TYR A 205 1.90 -5.86 2.44
N ALA A 206 2.98 -6.46 2.86
CA ALA A 206 3.55 -7.62 2.20
C ALA A 206 4.11 -8.61 3.22
N VAL A 207 4.12 -9.88 2.81
CA VAL A 207 4.71 -10.98 3.57
C VAL A 207 5.72 -11.71 2.68
N PHE A 208 6.88 -12.02 3.24
CA PHE A 208 7.97 -12.70 2.57
C PHE A 208 8.31 -13.96 3.36
N ASP A 209 8.14 -15.13 2.73
CA ASP A 209 8.44 -16.46 3.29
C ASP A 209 7.77 -16.73 4.65
N ARG A 210 6.65 -16.08 4.95
CA ARG A 210 5.97 -16.13 6.26
C ARG A 210 6.88 -15.78 7.45
N ARG A 211 7.90 -14.97 7.20
CA ARG A 211 8.92 -14.63 8.19
C ARG A 211 9.12 -13.14 8.36
N VAL A 212 9.16 -12.42 7.25
CA VAL A 212 9.33 -10.96 7.24
C VAL A 212 8.05 -10.35 6.69
N SER A 213 7.63 -9.24 7.28
CA SER A 213 6.47 -8.48 6.77
C SER A 213 6.77 -6.99 6.75
N ILE A 214 6.13 -6.32 5.80
CA ILE A 214 6.11 -4.86 5.66
C ILE A 214 4.66 -4.42 5.80
N VAL A 215 4.39 -3.43 6.66
CA VAL A 215 3.08 -2.80 6.82
C VAL A 215 3.26 -1.30 6.89
N GLY A 216 2.50 -0.55 6.09
CA GLY A 216 2.67 0.90 6.07
C GLY A 216 1.61 1.65 5.27
N SER A 217 1.97 2.86 4.86
CA SER A 217 1.14 3.72 4.05
C SER A 217 1.52 3.73 2.55
N TYR A 218 2.66 3.11 2.19
CA TYR A 218 3.25 3.14 0.86
C TYR A 218 2.43 2.35 -0.16
N ASN A 219 1.86 3.04 -1.15
CA ASN A 219 1.30 2.40 -2.33
C ASN A 219 2.41 2.11 -3.35
N MET A 220 2.21 1.06 -4.15
CA MET A 220 3.08 0.76 -5.29
C MET A 220 2.63 1.58 -6.50
N ASP A 221 2.69 2.90 -6.36
CA ASP A 221 2.30 3.86 -7.39
C ASP A 221 3.34 4.99 -7.52
N PRO A 222 3.32 5.76 -8.62
CA PRO A 222 4.24 6.86 -8.84
C PRO A 222 4.12 7.96 -7.79
N ARG A 223 2.94 8.20 -7.24
CA ARG A 223 2.71 9.24 -6.23
C ARG A 223 3.40 8.92 -4.91
N SER A 224 3.29 7.69 -4.43
CA SER A 224 4.01 7.24 -3.23
C SER A 224 5.52 7.21 -3.44
N ARG A 225 5.95 6.91 -4.67
CA ARG A 225 7.36 6.89 -5.05
C ARG A 225 7.98 8.28 -5.15
N ASN A 226 7.28 9.24 -5.77
CA ASN A 226 7.86 10.49 -6.21
C ASN A 226 7.41 11.71 -5.40
N LEU A 227 6.26 11.66 -4.72
CA LEU A 227 5.62 12.85 -4.15
C LEU A 227 5.29 12.72 -2.67
N ASN A 228 4.68 11.61 -2.26
CA ASN A 228 4.15 11.47 -0.92
C ASN A 228 5.23 11.17 0.12
N ALA A 229 5.05 11.73 1.31
CA ALA A 229 5.74 11.22 2.49
C ALA A 229 5.01 9.98 3.00
N GLU A 230 5.71 8.84 3.01
CA GLU A 230 5.17 7.55 3.40
C GLU A 230 5.93 6.96 4.57
N THR A 231 5.28 6.07 5.32
CA THR A 231 5.91 5.36 6.43
C THR A 231 5.62 3.86 6.36
N ALA A 232 6.56 3.06 6.84
CA ALA A 232 6.37 1.62 6.97
C ALA A 232 7.13 1.05 8.17
N ILE A 233 6.61 -0.03 8.70
CA ILE A 233 7.30 -0.90 9.65
C ILE A 233 7.64 -2.18 8.91
N VAL A 234 8.90 -2.56 8.95
CA VAL A 234 9.39 -3.87 8.55
C VAL A 234 9.64 -4.66 9.82
N PHE A 235 9.10 -5.84 9.92
CA PHE A 235 9.34 -6.71 11.08
C PHE A 235 9.66 -8.14 10.66
N GLU A 236 10.51 -8.79 11.46
CA GLU A 236 10.88 -10.19 11.34
C GLU A 236 10.30 -10.96 12.54
N ASN A 237 9.27 -11.76 12.27
CA ASN A 237 8.63 -12.66 13.22
C ASN A 237 7.76 -13.66 12.43
N GLU A 238 8.00 -14.96 12.61
CA GLU A 238 7.33 -16.03 11.84
C GLU A 238 5.84 -16.13 12.18
N ASP A 239 5.48 -16.01 13.46
CA ASP A 239 4.08 -16.15 13.91
C ASP A 239 3.21 -15.01 13.37
N LEU A 240 3.68 -13.76 13.52
CA LEU A 240 2.95 -12.61 13.02
C LEU A 240 2.89 -12.59 11.48
N SER A 241 3.98 -12.94 10.81
CA SER A 241 4.01 -13.00 9.35
C SER A 241 3.14 -14.14 8.80
N SER A 242 3.08 -15.27 9.51
CA SER A 242 2.17 -16.37 9.15
C SER A 242 0.71 -15.99 9.35
N GLN A 243 0.37 -15.27 10.41
CA GLN A 243 -0.99 -14.76 10.62
C GLN A 243 -1.41 -13.80 9.50
N LEU A 244 -0.52 -12.89 9.05
CA LEU A 244 -0.79 -12.02 7.91
C LEU A 244 -0.95 -12.80 6.60
N ALA A 245 -0.10 -13.81 6.37
CA ALA A 245 -0.22 -14.67 5.20
C ALA A 245 -1.54 -15.45 5.21
N ASP A 246 -1.93 -15.97 6.36
CA ASP A 246 -3.21 -16.69 6.51
C ASP A 246 -4.41 -15.77 6.28
N MET A 247 -4.36 -14.52 6.76
CA MET A 247 -5.37 -13.51 6.48
C MET A 247 -5.47 -13.23 4.99
N PHE A 248 -4.32 -13.05 4.32
CA PHE A 248 -4.25 -12.84 2.87
C PHE A 248 -4.94 -13.98 2.11
N TYR A 249 -4.61 -15.22 2.42
CA TYR A 249 -5.18 -16.38 1.73
C TYR A 249 -6.65 -16.62 2.05
N LYS A 250 -7.04 -16.48 3.33
CA LYS A 250 -8.38 -16.88 3.80
C LYS A 250 -9.43 -15.78 3.63
N ASN A 251 -8.99 -14.53 3.68
CA ASN A 251 -9.92 -13.40 3.64
C ASN A 251 -9.79 -12.63 2.33
N ASP A 252 -8.57 -12.20 1.99
CA ASP A 252 -8.40 -11.23 0.91
C ASP A 252 -8.59 -11.88 -0.47
N LEU A 253 -8.05 -13.09 -0.69
CA LEU A 253 -8.20 -13.78 -1.97
C LEU A 253 -9.63 -14.31 -2.20
N ASP A 254 -10.38 -14.65 -1.14
CA ASP A 254 -11.77 -15.11 -1.26
C ASP A 254 -12.71 -14.08 -1.92
N PHE A 255 -12.36 -12.79 -1.82
CA PHE A 255 -13.11 -11.68 -2.38
C PHE A 255 -12.49 -11.14 -3.68
N SER A 256 -11.58 -11.89 -4.27
CA SER A 256 -10.76 -11.43 -5.39
C SER A 256 -10.86 -12.39 -6.58
N ARG A 257 -10.59 -11.86 -7.76
CA ARG A 257 -10.52 -12.61 -9.01
C ARG A 257 -9.08 -12.65 -9.51
N GLN A 258 -8.60 -13.83 -9.84
CA GLN A 258 -7.29 -13.95 -10.49
C GLN A 258 -7.36 -13.43 -11.93
N ILE A 259 -6.36 -12.65 -12.31
CA ILE A 259 -6.18 -12.12 -13.65
C ILE A 259 -5.27 -13.05 -14.44
N THR A 260 -5.69 -13.38 -15.66
CA THR A 260 -4.96 -14.22 -16.60
C THR A 260 -4.33 -13.39 -17.71
N LEU A 261 -3.39 -13.98 -18.46
CA LEU A 261 -2.86 -13.35 -19.68
C LEU A 261 -3.93 -13.12 -20.77
N GLU A 262 -5.01 -13.90 -20.75
CA GLU A 262 -6.13 -13.65 -21.66
C GLU A 262 -6.94 -12.42 -21.25
N ASP A 263 -7.09 -12.21 -19.93
CA ASP A 263 -7.73 -10.99 -19.41
C ASP A 263 -6.94 -9.74 -19.80
N THR A 264 -5.60 -9.78 -19.75
CA THR A 264 -4.77 -8.61 -20.12
C THR A 264 -4.96 -8.21 -21.57
N LYS A 265 -5.08 -9.18 -22.49
CA LYS A 265 -5.39 -8.90 -23.90
C LYS A 265 -6.74 -8.21 -24.05
N ARG A 266 -7.76 -8.69 -23.33
CA ARG A 266 -9.10 -8.06 -23.34
C ARG A 266 -9.08 -6.64 -22.80
N PHE A 267 -8.23 -6.34 -21.82
CA PHE A 267 -8.09 -4.97 -21.30
C PHE A 267 -7.50 -4.02 -22.36
N VAL A 268 -6.54 -4.50 -23.15
CA VAL A 268 -5.95 -3.72 -24.25
C VAL A 268 -6.93 -3.52 -25.41
N GLU A 269 -7.70 -4.55 -25.73
CA GLU A 269 -8.66 -4.59 -26.85
C GLU A 269 -10.03 -4.00 -26.49
N SER A 270 -10.21 -3.47 -25.29
CA SER A 270 -11.49 -2.91 -24.84
C SER A 270 -11.96 -1.77 -25.77
N GLU A 271 -13.15 -1.91 -26.32
CA GLU A 271 -13.80 -0.88 -27.15
C GLU A 271 -14.62 0.11 -26.30
N ASP A 272 -14.65 -0.04 -24.98
CA ASP A 272 -15.35 0.87 -24.08
C ASP A 272 -14.69 2.25 -24.10
N ALA A 273 -15.41 3.24 -24.63
CA ALA A 273 -14.91 4.59 -24.81
C ALA A 273 -14.55 5.27 -23.46
N VAL A 274 -15.28 4.96 -22.38
CA VAL A 274 -15.01 5.50 -21.04
C VAL A 274 -13.72 4.89 -20.50
N TYR A 275 -13.56 3.58 -20.68
CA TYR A 275 -12.34 2.87 -20.27
C TYR A 275 -11.12 3.42 -21.02
N GLN A 276 -11.20 3.58 -22.34
CA GLN A 276 -10.11 4.11 -23.15
C GLN A 276 -9.78 5.56 -22.78
N PHE A 277 -10.79 6.40 -22.58
CA PHE A 277 -10.56 7.78 -22.11
C PHE A 277 -9.85 7.82 -20.74
N GLN A 278 -10.29 7.00 -19.80
CA GLN A 278 -9.67 6.91 -18.47
C GLN A 278 -8.22 6.38 -18.57
N LYS A 279 -7.97 5.44 -19.46
CA LYS A 279 -6.64 4.89 -19.72
C LYS A 279 -5.70 5.96 -20.28
N GLU A 280 -6.08 6.63 -21.37
CA GLU A 280 -5.25 7.66 -22.02
C GLU A 280 -4.99 8.85 -21.06
N PHE A 281 -6.02 9.29 -20.34
CA PHE A 281 -5.89 10.37 -19.37
C PHE A 281 -5.05 9.95 -18.18
N GLY A 282 -5.18 8.71 -17.73
CA GLY A 282 -4.39 8.14 -16.64
C GLY A 282 -2.91 8.02 -17.01
N ILE A 283 -2.58 7.56 -18.21
CA ILE A 283 -1.20 7.52 -18.71
C ILE A 283 -0.57 8.91 -18.76
N LEU A 284 -1.34 9.92 -19.20
CA LEU A 284 -0.86 11.32 -19.20
C LEU A 284 -0.52 11.84 -17.80
N LEU A 285 -1.21 11.34 -16.78
CA LEU A 285 -1.03 11.74 -15.39
C LEU A 285 -0.19 10.73 -14.57
N GLU A 286 0.34 9.68 -15.19
CA GLU A 286 1.00 8.56 -14.50
C GLU A 286 2.07 9.01 -13.50
N ASP A 287 2.87 10.02 -13.86
CA ASP A 287 3.94 10.53 -12.99
C ASP A 287 3.44 11.21 -11.71
N VAL A 288 2.15 11.55 -11.62
CA VAL A 288 1.54 12.28 -10.51
C VAL A 288 0.38 11.54 -9.86
N LEU A 289 -0.08 10.47 -10.48
CA LEU A 289 -1.04 9.53 -9.92
C LEU A 289 -0.34 8.58 -8.96
#